data_5b8764064bd6d9412eb2880ee6952742
#
_entry.id   5b8764064bd6d9412eb2880ee6952742
#
_cell.length_a   1.000
_cell.length_b   1.000
_cell.length_c   1.000
_cell.angle_alpha   90.00
_cell.angle_beta   90.00
_cell.angle_gamma   90.00
#
_symmetry.space_group_name_H-M   'P 1'
#
loop_
_entity.id
_entity.type
_entity.pdbx_description
1 polymer ?
#
loop_
_entity_poly.entity_id
_entity_poly.type
_entity_poly.pdbx_seq_one_letter_code
_entity_poly.pdbx_strand_id
1 'polypeptide(L)'
;MKLSKKQIDDLNVQVTMEIKAEDYQPAEKKRLAERRRNADFKGFRKGMAPMSLIQRVYGEQALAEAVNDVISEGLNDFLKKSKLRVVGEPLASEDQPENEWVSGKDFTFKFDVAQTPEIKLTLSKDDKVTLYNIEVTEKAKKEMKENMLRQAGEMKENDKGEKELVPAEPGKEAYDRLFGPDKVHDEKEFDAAVAEHLTTNYAQEADYRLSKDIREYLVEKAALQLPEAFLKRWLIKVNEGKFSAEDVEKEFDMFLKDFRWQLVREHLMKEYKLKVEAKDIQEAAESYVAYQYAMYGIGNVPADMIKEAAQRVLADERQGRQLEEGVEDQKVLAAVKEAITISKKKISVDKFRAL
;
A
#
# COMPACT_ATOMS: atom_id res chain seq x y z
N MET A 1 -31.43 20.49 7.91
CA MET A 1 -30.43 20.02 6.92
C MET A 1 -31.10 19.02 5.98
N LYS A 2 -30.87 19.13 4.65
CA LYS A 2 -31.38 18.23 3.62
C LYS A 2 -30.24 17.82 2.69
N LEU A 3 -30.11 16.52 2.42
CA LEU A 3 -29.16 15.97 1.46
C LEU A 3 -29.90 15.32 0.30
N SER A 4 -29.41 15.57 -0.90
CA SER A 4 -29.88 14.94 -2.13
C SER A 4 -28.69 14.45 -2.93
N LYS A 5 -28.88 13.32 -3.67
CA LYS A 5 -27.86 12.78 -4.55
C LYS A 5 -28.31 12.85 -6.00
N LYS A 6 -27.37 13.17 -6.87
CA LYS A 6 -27.52 13.11 -8.31
C LYS A 6 -26.47 12.16 -8.86
N GLN A 7 -26.88 11.09 -9.51
CA GLN A 7 -25.97 10.21 -10.23
C GLN A 7 -25.46 10.97 -11.46
N ILE A 8 -24.15 11.07 -11.60
CA ILE A 8 -23.49 11.69 -12.76
C ILE A 8 -23.20 10.62 -13.82
N ASP A 9 -22.60 9.50 -13.39
CA ASP A 9 -22.38 8.29 -14.17
C ASP A 9 -22.32 7.08 -13.22
N ASP A 10 -21.92 5.91 -13.70
CA ASP A 10 -21.88 4.68 -12.91
C ASP A 10 -20.92 4.73 -11.71
N LEU A 11 -19.91 5.59 -11.78
CA LEU A 11 -18.83 5.71 -10.77
C LEU A 11 -18.87 7.02 -9.98
N ASN A 12 -19.58 8.05 -10.47
CA ASN A 12 -19.57 9.38 -9.89
C ASN A 12 -20.95 9.83 -9.45
N VAL A 13 -21.03 10.32 -8.23
CA VAL A 13 -22.25 10.87 -7.62
C VAL A 13 -21.95 12.27 -7.11
N GLN A 14 -22.83 13.21 -7.38
CA GLN A 14 -22.80 14.52 -6.74
C GLN A 14 -23.83 14.57 -5.61
N VAL A 15 -23.39 14.94 -4.42
CA VAL A 15 -24.22 15.12 -3.24
C VAL A 15 -24.41 16.62 -3.00
N THR A 16 -25.66 17.08 -3.02
CA THR A 16 -26.00 18.45 -2.67
C THR A 16 -26.53 18.47 -1.23
N MET A 17 -25.97 19.35 -0.41
CA MET A 17 -26.32 19.56 0.99
C MET A 17 -26.85 20.97 1.17
N GLU A 18 -28.11 21.08 1.60
CA GLU A 18 -28.79 22.32 1.99
C GLU A 18 -28.77 22.40 3.52
N ILE A 19 -28.08 23.39 4.06
CA ILE A 19 -27.94 23.65 5.51
C ILE A 19 -28.74 24.90 5.85
N LYS A 20 -29.71 24.77 6.71
CA LYS A 20 -30.47 25.90 7.19
C LYS A 20 -29.81 26.54 8.39
N ALA A 21 -30.14 27.83 8.66
CA ALA A 21 -29.62 28.52 9.80
C ALA A 21 -29.85 27.77 11.13
N GLU A 22 -31.00 27.10 11.27
CA GLU A 22 -31.34 26.30 12.47
C GLU A 22 -30.41 25.12 12.71
N ASP A 23 -29.76 24.59 11.66
CA ASP A 23 -28.88 23.42 11.77
C ASP A 23 -27.52 23.74 12.43
N TYR A 24 -26.97 24.95 12.20
CA TYR A 24 -25.62 25.32 12.68
C TYR A 24 -25.62 26.38 13.81
N GLN A 25 -26.65 27.23 13.92
CA GLN A 25 -26.69 28.29 14.91
C GLN A 25 -26.50 27.83 16.37
N PRO A 26 -27.02 26.67 16.82
CA PRO A 26 -26.73 26.19 18.18
C PRO A 26 -25.23 25.96 18.42
N ALA A 27 -24.52 25.39 17.45
CA ALA A 27 -23.08 25.15 17.51
C ALA A 27 -22.30 26.47 17.46
N GLU A 28 -22.67 27.40 16.58
CA GLU A 28 -22.09 28.73 16.48
C GLU A 28 -22.20 29.49 17.81
N LYS A 29 -23.40 29.55 18.40
CA LYS A 29 -23.63 30.21 19.71
C LYS A 29 -22.78 29.57 20.83
N LYS A 30 -22.67 28.24 20.84
CA LYS A 30 -21.86 27.56 21.83
C LYS A 30 -20.38 27.92 21.68
N ARG A 31 -19.84 27.93 20.45
CA ARG A 31 -18.47 28.35 20.17
C ARG A 31 -18.17 29.78 20.56
N LEU A 32 -19.07 30.72 20.23
CA LEU A 32 -18.95 32.11 20.65
C LEU A 32 -18.96 32.26 22.18
N ALA A 33 -19.80 31.50 22.88
CA ALA A 33 -19.82 31.53 24.35
C ALA A 33 -18.53 30.95 24.95
N GLU A 34 -17.92 29.90 24.33
CA GLU A 34 -16.63 29.34 24.73
C GLU A 34 -15.49 30.32 24.47
N ARG A 35 -15.46 30.95 23.29
CA ARG A 35 -14.50 32.03 22.98
C ARG A 35 -14.61 33.17 23.98
N ARG A 36 -15.82 33.59 24.32
CA ARG A 36 -16.05 34.64 25.33
C ARG A 36 -15.41 34.30 26.67
N ARG A 37 -15.60 33.07 27.17
CA ARG A 37 -15.04 32.65 28.47
C ARG A 37 -13.51 32.71 28.51
N ASN A 38 -12.88 32.43 27.38
CA ASN A 38 -11.42 32.32 27.28
C ASN A 38 -10.75 33.60 26.81
N ALA A 39 -11.50 34.53 26.19
CA ALA A 39 -10.96 35.74 25.61
C ALA A 39 -10.55 36.75 26.69
N ASP A 40 -9.39 37.35 26.44
CA ASP A 40 -8.88 38.46 27.24
C ASP A 40 -8.84 39.74 26.35
N PHE A 41 -9.69 40.71 26.69
CA PHE A 41 -9.78 41.99 25.99
C PHE A 41 -9.42 43.13 26.91
N LYS A 42 -8.54 44.02 26.45
CA LYS A 42 -8.16 45.22 27.19
C LYS A 42 -9.41 46.05 27.56
N GLY A 43 -9.60 46.29 28.84
CA GLY A 43 -10.75 47.02 29.37
C GLY A 43 -11.91 46.17 29.84
N PHE A 44 -11.84 44.86 29.71
CA PHE A 44 -12.84 43.90 30.22
C PHE A 44 -12.18 42.83 31.09
N ARG A 45 -12.87 42.43 32.16
CA ARG A 45 -12.45 41.24 32.91
C ARG A 45 -12.61 40.02 32.03
N LYS A 46 -11.66 39.07 32.12
CA LYS A 46 -11.69 37.78 31.39
C LYS A 46 -13.08 37.14 31.45
N GLY A 47 -13.64 36.84 30.30
CA GLY A 47 -14.97 36.23 30.16
C GLY A 47 -16.14 37.20 30.23
N MET A 48 -15.90 38.52 30.45
CA MET A 48 -16.95 39.54 30.60
C MET A 48 -17.07 40.49 29.41
N ALA A 49 -16.36 40.25 28.33
CA ALA A 49 -16.50 41.06 27.12
C ALA A 49 -17.92 40.96 26.55
N PRO A 50 -18.50 42.07 26.03
CA PRO A 50 -19.81 42.05 25.38
C PRO A 50 -19.85 41.05 24.21
N MET A 51 -21.00 40.35 24.04
CA MET A 51 -21.14 39.36 22.97
C MET A 51 -20.97 39.97 21.57
N SER A 52 -21.37 41.23 21.39
CA SER A 52 -21.17 41.99 20.15
C SER A 52 -19.69 42.14 19.76
N LEU A 53 -18.81 42.30 20.76
CA LEU A 53 -17.36 42.36 20.52
C LEU A 53 -16.82 40.98 20.16
N ILE A 54 -17.28 39.92 20.86
CA ILE A 54 -16.92 38.56 20.58
C ILE A 54 -17.33 38.17 19.15
N GLN A 55 -18.54 38.52 18.76
CA GLN A 55 -19.07 38.23 17.43
C GLN A 55 -18.30 38.98 16.33
N ARG A 56 -17.89 40.23 16.60
CA ARG A 56 -17.04 40.97 15.65
C ARG A 56 -15.68 40.33 15.42
N VAL A 57 -15.07 39.78 16.48
CA VAL A 57 -13.70 39.25 16.42
C VAL A 57 -13.67 37.77 16.00
N TYR A 58 -14.62 36.98 16.47
CA TYR A 58 -14.62 35.53 16.30
C TYR A 58 -15.82 34.99 15.52
N GLY A 59 -16.75 35.85 15.08
CA GLY A 59 -18.01 35.42 14.47
C GLY A 59 -17.83 34.64 13.19
N GLU A 60 -17.00 35.16 12.31
CA GLU A 60 -16.70 34.48 11.03
C GLU A 60 -16.08 33.09 11.23
N GLN A 61 -15.09 32.99 12.11
CA GLN A 61 -14.46 31.73 12.43
C GLN A 61 -15.44 30.77 13.12
N ALA A 62 -16.23 31.22 14.07
CA ALA A 62 -17.20 30.37 14.76
C ALA A 62 -18.30 29.86 13.83
N LEU A 63 -18.74 30.69 12.88
CA LEU A 63 -19.68 30.33 11.84
C LEU A 63 -19.09 29.23 10.92
N ALA A 64 -17.88 29.48 10.40
CA ALA A 64 -17.20 28.52 9.50
C ALA A 64 -16.99 27.14 10.18
N GLU A 65 -16.54 27.17 11.44
CA GLU A 65 -16.36 25.95 12.22
C GLU A 65 -17.70 25.22 12.49
N ALA A 66 -18.77 25.94 12.79
CA ALA A 66 -20.09 25.35 13.05
C ALA A 66 -20.71 24.75 11.77
N VAL A 67 -20.56 25.42 10.64
CA VAL A 67 -21.02 24.91 9.34
C VAL A 67 -20.21 23.68 8.92
N ASN A 68 -18.90 23.69 9.12
CA ASN A 68 -18.04 22.52 8.81
C ASN A 68 -18.39 21.29 9.66
N ASP A 69 -18.75 21.46 10.94
CA ASP A 69 -19.22 20.34 11.76
C ASP A 69 -20.49 19.72 11.16
N VAL A 70 -21.46 20.55 10.79
CA VAL A 70 -22.72 20.08 10.16
C VAL A 70 -22.45 19.38 8.83
N ILE A 71 -21.52 19.89 8.02
CA ILE A 71 -21.11 19.24 6.77
C ILE A 71 -20.52 17.87 7.05
N SER A 72 -19.56 17.77 7.96
CA SER A 72 -18.86 16.55 8.29
C SER A 72 -19.79 15.48 8.83
N GLU A 73 -20.64 15.83 9.80
CA GLU A 73 -21.64 14.93 10.38
C GLU A 73 -22.67 14.49 9.32
N GLY A 74 -23.16 15.43 8.54
CA GLY A 74 -24.17 15.17 7.51
C GLY A 74 -23.66 14.27 6.39
N LEU A 75 -22.44 14.49 5.88
CA LEU A 75 -21.82 13.64 4.87
C LEU A 75 -21.56 12.22 5.40
N ASN A 76 -20.98 12.09 6.59
CA ASN A 76 -20.72 10.80 7.21
C ASN A 76 -22.02 9.98 7.40
N ASP A 77 -23.06 10.62 7.90
CA ASP A 77 -24.38 10.00 8.09
C ASP A 77 -25.02 9.60 6.76
N PHE A 78 -24.91 10.45 5.75
CA PHE A 78 -25.43 10.18 4.42
C PHE A 78 -24.72 8.97 3.79
N LEU A 79 -23.39 8.92 3.83
CA LEU A 79 -22.59 7.84 3.29
C LEU A 79 -22.93 6.50 3.95
N LYS A 80 -23.04 6.49 5.29
CA LYS A 80 -23.45 5.30 6.06
C LYS A 80 -24.85 4.80 5.67
N LYS A 81 -25.82 5.70 5.53
CA LYS A 81 -27.21 5.37 5.21
C LYS A 81 -27.42 4.97 3.74
N SER A 82 -26.68 5.58 2.84
CA SER A 82 -26.81 5.34 1.39
C SER A 82 -26.22 4.02 0.92
N LYS A 83 -25.44 3.32 1.77
CA LYS A 83 -24.71 2.08 1.44
C LYS A 83 -23.79 2.22 0.20
N LEU A 84 -23.40 3.44 -0.13
CA LEU A 84 -22.46 3.69 -1.21
C LEU A 84 -21.09 3.13 -0.83
N ARG A 85 -20.48 2.37 -1.72
CA ARG A 85 -19.08 1.95 -1.59
C ARG A 85 -18.21 3.09 -2.13
N VAL A 86 -17.78 3.98 -1.25
CA VAL A 86 -17.05 5.19 -1.62
C VAL A 86 -15.57 4.89 -1.79
N VAL A 87 -14.97 5.52 -2.79
CA VAL A 87 -13.54 5.55 -3.02
C VAL A 87 -13.01 6.92 -2.58
N GLY A 88 -12.05 6.91 -1.66
CA GLY A 88 -11.51 8.14 -1.10
C GLY A 88 -12.53 8.90 -0.24
N GLU A 89 -12.27 10.19 -0.04
CA GLU A 89 -13.15 11.09 0.70
C GLU A 89 -13.96 11.95 -0.26
N PRO A 90 -15.19 12.39 0.10
CA PRO A 90 -15.94 13.34 -0.69
C PRO A 90 -15.13 14.63 -0.93
N LEU A 91 -15.09 15.09 -2.16
CA LEU A 91 -14.42 16.34 -2.53
C LEU A 91 -15.46 17.44 -2.77
N ALA A 92 -15.13 18.67 -2.39
CA ALA A 92 -15.93 19.82 -2.80
C ALA A 92 -16.00 19.85 -4.35
N SER A 93 -17.21 19.95 -4.90
CA SER A 93 -17.41 20.06 -6.35
C SER A 93 -16.82 21.36 -6.88
N GLU A 94 -16.40 21.36 -8.14
CA GLU A 94 -15.88 22.57 -8.79
C GLU A 94 -16.98 23.60 -9.07
N ASP A 95 -18.21 23.12 -9.21
CA ASP A 95 -19.42 23.95 -9.44
C ASP A 95 -20.13 24.34 -8.15
N GLN A 96 -19.37 24.77 -7.11
CA GLN A 96 -19.95 25.22 -5.85
C GLN A 96 -20.87 26.46 -6.08
N PRO A 97 -22.06 26.48 -5.45
CA PRO A 97 -22.87 27.68 -5.43
C PRO A 97 -22.21 28.78 -4.58
N GLU A 98 -22.45 30.03 -4.93
CA GLU A 98 -22.02 31.14 -4.09
C GLU A 98 -22.83 31.14 -2.79
N ASN A 99 -22.13 31.25 -1.65
CA ASN A 99 -22.72 31.31 -0.33
C ASN A 99 -22.38 32.66 0.35
N GLU A 100 -23.39 33.33 0.90
CA GLU A 100 -23.15 34.48 1.76
C GLU A 100 -22.77 34.00 3.17
N TRP A 101 -21.49 34.14 3.55
CA TRP A 101 -20.97 33.73 4.86
C TRP A 101 -21.40 34.71 5.99
N VAL A 102 -22.70 34.76 6.22
CA VAL A 102 -23.33 35.60 7.26
C VAL A 102 -24.18 34.73 8.16
N SER A 103 -24.04 34.89 9.49
CA SER A 103 -24.87 34.18 10.47
C SER A 103 -26.36 34.40 10.22
N GLY A 104 -27.14 33.33 10.23
CA GLY A 104 -28.58 33.36 9.95
C GLY A 104 -28.95 33.15 8.48
N LYS A 105 -27.99 32.99 7.57
CA LYS A 105 -28.23 32.60 6.18
C LYS A 105 -28.19 31.10 6.00
N ASP A 106 -28.89 30.62 5.01
CA ASP A 106 -28.83 29.20 4.58
C ASP A 106 -27.61 29.01 3.66
N PHE A 107 -27.04 27.82 3.70
CA PHE A 107 -25.88 27.44 2.90
C PHE A 107 -26.21 26.25 2.02
N THR A 108 -25.63 26.23 0.83
CA THR A 108 -25.70 25.07 -0.08
C THR A 108 -24.30 24.67 -0.50
N PHE A 109 -23.99 23.39 -0.35
CA PHE A 109 -22.71 22.82 -0.76
C PHE A 109 -22.93 21.62 -1.66
N LYS A 110 -22.01 21.43 -2.58
CA LYS A 110 -21.98 20.27 -3.47
C LYS A 110 -20.69 19.50 -3.25
N PHE A 111 -20.82 18.18 -3.21
CA PHE A 111 -19.68 17.26 -3.03
C PHE A 111 -19.69 16.20 -4.10
N ASP A 112 -18.55 15.99 -4.72
CA ASP A 112 -18.31 14.86 -5.61
C ASP A 112 -17.89 13.65 -4.79
N VAL A 113 -18.52 12.54 -5.06
CA VAL A 113 -18.30 11.25 -4.40
C VAL A 113 -18.07 10.20 -5.46
N ALA A 114 -16.94 9.53 -5.40
CA ALA A 114 -16.67 8.40 -6.29
C ALA A 114 -17.08 7.08 -5.65
N GLN A 115 -17.58 6.15 -6.47
CA GLN A 115 -18.01 4.83 -6.05
C GLN A 115 -17.02 3.77 -6.51
N THR A 116 -16.82 2.74 -5.69
CA THR A 116 -16.10 1.54 -6.09
C THR A 116 -16.92 0.79 -7.15
N PRO A 117 -16.32 0.41 -8.29
CA PRO A 117 -17.00 -0.38 -9.30
C PRO A 117 -17.45 -1.74 -8.73
N GLU A 118 -18.53 -2.29 -9.28
CA GLU A 118 -18.92 -3.66 -8.98
C GLU A 118 -17.93 -4.64 -9.63
N ILE A 119 -17.33 -5.51 -8.84
CA ILE A 119 -16.36 -6.48 -9.32
C ILE A 119 -17.10 -7.79 -9.64
N LYS A 120 -17.07 -8.20 -10.92
CA LYS A 120 -17.63 -9.46 -11.39
C LYS A 120 -16.47 -10.35 -11.86
N LEU A 121 -15.84 -11.02 -10.91
CA LEU A 121 -14.69 -11.86 -11.16
C LEU A 121 -15.00 -13.29 -10.69
N THR A 122 -15.17 -14.20 -11.64
CA THR A 122 -15.34 -15.62 -11.36
C THR A 122 -14.13 -16.39 -11.92
N LEU A 123 -13.51 -17.20 -11.09
CA LEU A 123 -12.37 -18.01 -11.46
C LEU A 123 -12.77 -19.48 -11.64
N SER A 124 -12.14 -20.13 -12.62
CA SER A 124 -12.36 -21.53 -12.94
C SER A 124 -11.08 -22.21 -13.42
N LYS A 125 -11.12 -23.52 -13.65
CA LYS A 125 -9.99 -24.26 -14.24
C LYS A 125 -9.72 -23.94 -15.72
N ASP A 126 -10.58 -23.17 -16.37
CA ASP A 126 -10.35 -22.66 -17.72
C ASP A 126 -9.37 -21.48 -17.72
N ASP A 127 -9.25 -20.78 -16.58
CA ASP A 127 -8.26 -19.74 -16.37
C ASP A 127 -6.86 -20.35 -16.27
N LYS A 128 -5.92 -19.87 -17.10
CA LYS A 128 -4.59 -20.46 -17.21
C LYS A 128 -3.51 -19.42 -17.05
N VAL A 129 -2.57 -19.68 -16.14
CA VAL A 129 -1.36 -18.88 -15.97
C VAL A 129 -0.15 -19.81 -16.06
N THR A 130 0.97 -19.31 -16.59
CA THR A 130 2.16 -20.12 -16.85
C THR A 130 3.15 -20.02 -15.70
N LEU A 131 3.52 -21.18 -15.13
CA LEU A 131 4.70 -21.31 -14.28
C LEU A 131 5.90 -21.70 -15.16
N TYR A 132 6.91 -20.85 -15.16
CA TYR A 132 8.13 -21.11 -15.91
C TYR A 132 9.08 -22.02 -15.14
N ASN A 133 9.57 -23.08 -15.81
CA ASN A 133 10.57 -23.98 -15.28
C ASN A 133 11.91 -23.60 -15.92
N ILE A 134 12.71 -22.82 -15.19
CA ILE A 134 13.99 -22.30 -15.70
C ILE A 134 15.02 -23.44 -15.69
N GLU A 135 15.60 -23.69 -16.84
CA GLU A 135 16.57 -24.78 -17.00
C GLU A 135 17.94 -24.41 -16.39
N VAL A 136 18.44 -25.25 -15.51
CA VAL A 136 19.81 -25.18 -14.99
C VAL A 136 20.77 -25.71 -16.03
N THR A 137 21.43 -24.81 -16.76
CA THR A 137 22.39 -25.15 -17.81
C THR A 137 23.81 -25.30 -17.26
N GLU A 138 24.69 -26.05 -17.94
CA GLU A 138 26.11 -26.15 -17.56
C GLU A 138 26.81 -24.76 -17.59
N LYS A 139 26.40 -23.88 -18.49
CA LYS A 139 26.88 -22.50 -18.52
C LYS A 139 26.52 -21.76 -17.21
N ALA A 140 25.26 -21.84 -16.77
CA ALA A 140 24.80 -21.20 -15.54
C ALA A 140 25.51 -21.77 -14.30
N LYS A 141 25.76 -23.09 -14.25
CA LYS A 141 26.55 -23.72 -13.18
C LYS A 141 27.97 -23.18 -13.14
N LYS A 142 28.62 -23.08 -14.30
CA LYS A 142 29.97 -22.54 -14.39
C LYS A 142 30.05 -21.08 -13.92
N GLU A 143 29.16 -20.22 -14.39
CA GLU A 143 29.07 -18.83 -13.98
C GLU A 143 28.81 -18.70 -12.46
N MET A 144 27.95 -19.53 -11.90
CA MET A 144 27.66 -19.56 -10.47
C MET A 144 28.88 -20.01 -9.66
N LYS A 145 29.60 -21.04 -10.08
CA LYS A 145 30.84 -21.48 -9.45
C LYS A 145 31.87 -20.36 -9.42
N GLU A 146 32.08 -19.70 -10.56
CA GLU A 146 33.04 -18.58 -10.65
C GLU A 146 32.63 -17.42 -9.72
N ASN A 147 31.33 -17.09 -9.63
CA ASN A 147 30.84 -16.07 -8.73
C ASN A 147 31.00 -16.47 -7.27
N MET A 148 30.67 -17.71 -6.90
CA MET A 148 30.86 -18.20 -5.53
C MET A 148 32.35 -18.18 -5.12
N LEU A 149 33.22 -18.68 -5.97
CA LEU A 149 34.68 -18.64 -5.70
C LEU A 149 35.21 -17.21 -5.60
N ARG A 150 34.64 -16.28 -6.36
CA ARG A 150 34.96 -14.84 -6.22
C ARG A 150 34.49 -14.30 -4.89
N GLN A 151 33.30 -14.67 -4.40
CA GLN A 151 32.81 -14.27 -3.08
C GLN A 151 33.67 -14.82 -1.93
N ALA A 152 34.18 -16.04 -2.07
CA ALA A 152 35.11 -16.65 -1.12
C ALA A 152 36.54 -16.12 -1.24
N GLY A 153 36.82 -15.27 -2.25
CA GLY A 153 38.11 -14.71 -2.54
C GLY A 153 38.61 -13.69 -1.51
N GLU A 154 39.88 -13.33 -1.63
CA GLU A 154 40.55 -12.38 -0.75
C GLU A 154 41.08 -11.17 -1.53
N MET A 155 41.08 -10.03 -0.86
CA MET A 155 41.74 -8.83 -1.42
C MET A 155 43.25 -8.99 -1.29
N LYS A 156 43.95 -9.11 -2.41
CA LYS A 156 45.44 -9.18 -2.45
C LYS A 156 45.98 -7.96 -3.16
N GLU A 157 47.16 -7.51 -2.71
CA GLU A 157 47.85 -6.39 -3.33
C GLU A 157 48.60 -6.88 -4.59
N ASN A 158 48.33 -6.24 -5.74
CA ASN A 158 48.99 -6.55 -6.98
C ASN A 158 50.39 -5.89 -7.06
N ASP A 159 51.17 -6.23 -8.07
CA ASP A 159 52.53 -5.69 -8.27
C ASP A 159 52.60 -4.16 -8.40
N LYS A 160 51.43 -3.48 -8.54
CA LYS A 160 51.29 -2.03 -8.61
C LYS A 160 50.87 -1.40 -7.29
N GLY A 161 50.72 -2.19 -6.22
CA GLY A 161 50.24 -1.72 -4.91
C GLY A 161 48.73 -1.49 -4.84
N GLU A 162 47.95 -1.96 -5.81
CA GLU A 162 46.50 -1.87 -5.83
C GLU A 162 45.86 -3.14 -5.26
N LYS A 163 44.81 -2.98 -4.47
CA LYS A 163 44.04 -4.12 -3.93
C LYS A 163 43.11 -4.70 -5.00
N GLU A 164 43.33 -5.95 -5.36
CA GLU A 164 42.54 -6.69 -6.30
C GLU A 164 41.89 -7.90 -5.61
N LEU A 165 40.61 -8.17 -5.95
CA LEU A 165 39.92 -9.35 -5.46
C LEU A 165 40.37 -10.58 -6.23
N VAL A 166 41.12 -11.46 -5.57
CA VAL A 166 41.56 -12.75 -6.15
C VAL A 166 40.52 -13.81 -5.75
N PRO A 167 39.83 -14.46 -6.72
CA PRO A 167 38.93 -15.57 -6.43
C PRO A 167 39.64 -16.68 -5.65
N ALA A 168 38.92 -17.33 -4.74
CA ALA A 168 39.46 -18.50 -4.06
C ALA A 168 39.67 -19.68 -5.05
N GLU A 169 40.70 -20.48 -4.83
CA GLU A 169 40.81 -21.75 -5.54
C GLU A 169 39.81 -22.77 -5.01
N PRO A 170 39.24 -23.63 -5.88
CA PRO A 170 38.38 -24.73 -5.45
C PRO A 170 39.08 -25.62 -4.44
N GLY A 171 38.49 -25.75 -3.25
CA GLY A 171 39.06 -26.58 -2.18
C GLY A 171 38.34 -26.39 -0.85
N LYS A 172 38.72 -27.22 0.13
CA LYS A 172 38.01 -27.26 1.43
C LYS A 172 37.88 -25.89 2.07
N GLU A 173 38.91 -25.07 2.02
CA GLU A 173 38.88 -23.72 2.65
C GLU A 173 37.85 -22.80 2.00
N ALA A 174 37.76 -22.79 0.66
CA ALA A 174 36.74 -22.04 -0.06
C ALA A 174 35.31 -22.60 0.21
N TYR A 175 35.18 -23.91 0.26
CA TYR A 175 33.89 -24.57 0.52
C TYR A 175 33.41 -24.30 1.95
N ASP A 176 34.30 -24.35 2.96
CA ASP A 176 33.96 -24.03 4.33
C ASP A 176 33.55 -22.55 4.51
N ARG A 177 34.14 -21.63 3.74
CA ARG A 177 33.74 -20.22 3.73
C ARG A 177 32.34 -20.01 3.10
N LEU A 178 32.03 -20.77 2.04
CA LEU A 178 30.78 -20.62 1.29
C LEU A 178 29.60 -21.30 1.97
N PHE A 179 29.80 -22.49 2.50
CA PHE A 179 28.71 -23.35 2.99
C PHE A 179 28.75 -23.59 4.51
N GLY A 180 29.84 -23.19 5.14
CA GLY A 180 30.13 -23.51 6.54
C GLY A 180 30.96 -24.78 6.70
N PRO A 181 31.59 -24.96 7.87
CA PRO A 181 32.55 -26.05 8.10
C PRO A 181 31.96 -27.44 7.85
N ASP A 182 32.75 -28.26 7.17
CA ASP A 182 32.48 -29.68 6.93
C ASP A 182 31.15 -30.01 6.26
N LYS A 183 30.64 -29.10 5.41
CA LYS A 183 29.40 -29.34 4.64
C LYS A 183 29.66 -29.80 3.20
N VAL A 184 30.77 -29.39 2.61
CA VAL A 184 31.18 -29.71 1.23
C VAL A 184 32.65 -30.08 1.28
N HIS A 185 32.97 -31.31 0.84
CA HIS A 185 34.30 -31.90 1.00
C HIS A 185 35.08 -31.97 -0.29
N ASP A 186 34.40 -32.11 -1.42
CA ASP A 186 35.03 -32.28 -2.72
C ASP A 186 34.34 -31.47 -3.84
N GLU A 187 34.93 -31.49 -5.03
CA GLU A 187 34.40 -30.78 -6.19
C GLU A 187 33.02 -31.30 -6.62
N LYS A 188 32.77 -32.62 -6.46
CA LYS A 188 31.48 -33.21 -6.82
C LYS A 188 30.35 -32.72 -5.90
N GLU A 189 30.62 -32.64 -4.61
CA GLU A 189 29.68 -32.08 -3.63
C GLU A 189 29.48 -30.59 -3.86
N PHE A 190 30.55 -29.84 -4.23
CA PHE A 190 30.42 -28.43 -4.62
C PHE A 190 29.55 -28.26 -5.86
N ASP A 191 29.71 -29.11 -6.88
CA ASP A 191 28.87 -29.09 -8.07
C ASP A 191 27.41 -29.38 -7.76
N ALA A 192 27.14 -30.31 -6.86
CA ALA A 192 25.80 -30.59 -6.39
C ALA A 192 25.19 -29.42 -5.63
N ALA A 193 25.95 -28.80 -4.73
CA ALA A 193 25.50 -27.62 -3.96
C ALA A 193 25.22 -26.42 -4.87
N VAL A 194 26.05 -26.17 -5.88
CA VAL A 194 25.83 -25.13 -6.90
C VAL A 194 24.56 -25.40 -7.70
N ALA A 195 24.33 -26.64 -8.11
CA ALA A 195 23.14 -27.05 -8.87
C ALA A 195 21.87 -26.89 -8.02
N GLU A 196 21.92 -27.27 -6.76
CA GLU A 196 20.81 -27.10 -5.80
C GLU A 196 20.50 -25.61 -5.55
N HIS A 197 21.54 -24.80 -5.33
CA HIS A 197 21.40 -23.36 -5.15
C HIS A 197 20.75 -22.69 -6.35
N LEU A 198 21.20 -23.01 -7.57
CA LEU A 198 20.59 -22.51 -8.80
C LEU A 198 19.14 -22.96 -8.94
N THR A 199 18.85 -24.24 -8.65
CA THR A 199 17.48 -24.77 -8.74
C THR A 199 16.55 -24.05 -7.78
N THR A 200 17.00 -23.83 -6.55
CA THR A 200 16.24 -23.09 -5.53
C THR A 200 16.00 -21.63 -5.93
N ASN A 201 17.04 -20.93 -6.39
CA ASN A 201 16.91 -19.55 -6.83
C ASN A 201 15.97 -19.41 -8.03
N TYR A 202 16.12 -20.28 -9.04
CA TYR A 202 15.26 -20.27 -10.22
C TYR A 202 13.80 -20.62 -9.88
N ALA A 203 13.57 -21.51 -8.92
CA ALA A 203 12.22 -21.79 -8.44
C ALA A 203 11.59 -20.57 -7.75
N GLN A 204 12.37 -19.85 -6.96
CA GLN A 204 11.91 -18.61 -6.31
C GLN A 204 11.62 -17.50 -7.33
N GLU A 205 12.52 -17.30 -8.32
CA GLU A 205 12.31 -16.33 -9.40
C GLU A 205 11.05 -16.69 -10.22
N ALA A 206 10.84 -17.97 -10.51
CA ALA A 206 9.68 -18.46 -11.25
C ALA A 206 8.37 -18.28 -10.46
N ASP A 207 8.36 -18.52 -9.14
CA ASP A 207 7.18 -18.33 -8.29
C ASP A 207 6.85 -16.84 -8.09
N TYR A 208 7.87 -15.99 -7.97
CA TYR A 208 7.70 -14.54 -7.96
C TYR A 208 7.06 -14.06 -9.27
N ARG A 209 7.56 -14.52 -10.41
CA ARG A 209 6.99 -14.19 -11.72
C ARG A 209 5.57 -14.71 -11.86
N LEU A 210 5.29 -15.95 -11.45
CA LEU A 210 3.95 -16.52 -11.44
C LEU A 210 2.98 -15.65 -10.62
N SER A 211 3.41 -15.20 -9.45
CA SER A 211 2.61 -14.35 -8.58
C SER A 211 2.28 -13.01 -9.24
N LYS A 212 3.25 -12.42 -9.94
CA LYS A 212 3.06 -11.20 -10.74
C LYS A 212 2.09 -11.44 -11.89
N ASP A 213 2.30 -12.51 -12.68
CA ASP A 213 1.47 -12.84 -13.84
C ASP A 213 0.01 -13.16 -13.42
N ILE A 214 -0.20 -13.80 -12.26
CA ILE A 214 -1.54 -14.00 -11.67
C ILE A 214 -2.19 -12.65 -11.34
N ARG A 215 -1.48 -11.73 -10.70
CA ARG A 215 -2.03 -10.40 -10.38
C ARG A 215 -2.44 -9.65 -11.64
N GLU A 216 -1.56 -9.60 -12.64
CA GLU A 216 -1.83 -8.95 -13.92
C GLU A 216 -3.05 -9.59 -14.61
N TYR A 217 -3.09 -10.90 -14.69
CA TYR A 217 -4.23 -11.65 -15.23
C TYR A 217 -5.56 -11.32 -14.54
N LEU A 218 -5.56 -11.28 -13.21
CA LEU A 218 -6.75 -11.00 -12.42
C LEU A 218 -7.25 -9.56 -12.61
N VAL A 219 -6.34 -8.60 -12.65
CA VAL A 219 -6.66 -7.19 -12.90
C VAL A 219 -7.23 -7.00 -14.31
N GLU A 220 -6.63 -7.63 -15.32
CA GLU A 220 -7.12 -7.61 -16.70
C GLU A 220 -8.49 -8.28 -16.82
N LYS A 221 -8.68 -9.45 -16.21
CA LYS A 221 -9.96 -10.18 -16.22
C LYS A 221 -11.07 -9.42 -15.51
N ALA A 222 -10.76 -8.74 -14.41
CA ALA A 222 -11.71 -7.91 -13.68
C ALA A 222 -12.15 -6.68 -14.47
N ALA A 223 -11.31 -6.19 -15.40
CA ALA A 223 -11.58 -5.06 -16.31
C ALA A 223 -12.19 -3.84 -15.61
N LEU A 224 -11.67 -3.49 -14.42
CA LEU A 224 -12.24 -2.44 -13.58
C LEU A 224 -12.04 -1.06 -14.20
N GLN A 225 -13.14 -0.37 -14.43
CA GLN A 225 -13.14 1.06 -14.70
C GLN A 225 -13.07 1.83 -13.38
N LEU A 226 -12.24 2.85 -13.33
CA LEU A 226 -12.05 3.69 -12.14
C LEU A 226 -12.42 5.14 -12.44
N PRO A 227 -12.87 5.90 -11.45
CA PRO A 227 -13.21 7.32 -11.61
C PRO A 227 -11.91 8.17 -11.65
N GLU A 228 -11.13 8.06 -12.73
CA GLU A 228 -9.75 8.57 -12.82
C GLU A 228 -9.66 10.08 -12.59
N ALA A 229 -10.60 10.86 -13.15
CA ALA A 229 -10.63 12.31 -12.95
C ALA A 229 -10.84 12.68 -11.47
N PHE A 230 -11.73 11.97 -10.77
CA PHE A 230 -11.93 12.14 -9.34
C PHE A 230 -10.68 11.73 -8.55
N LEU A 231 -10.09 10.58 -8.85
CA LEU A 231 -8.90 10.06 -8.17
C LEU A 231 -7.70 10.99 -8.29
N LYS A 232 -7.47 11.62 -9.44
CA LYS A 232 -6.42 12.62 -9.61
C LYS A 232 -6.63 13.83 -8.68
N ARG A 233 -7.85 14.38 -8.66
CA ARG A 233 -8.21 15.49 -7.75
C ARG A 233 -8.05 15.10 -6.29
N TRP A 234 -8.49 13.91 -5.94
CA TRP A 234 -8.40 13.37 -4.58
C TRP A 234 -6.94 13.22 -4.13
N LEU A 235 -6.07 12.62 -4.96
CA LEU A 235 -4.65 12.47 -4.64
C LEU A 235 -3.96 13.81 -4.41
N ILE A 236 -4.24 14.81 -5.24
CA ILE A 236 -3.70 16.16 -5.06
C ILE A 236 -4.17 16.74 -3.73
N LYS A 237 -5.46 16.60 -3.40
CA LYS A 237 -6.05 17.17 -2.19
C LYS A 237 -5.53 16.50 -0.91
N VAL A 238 -5.46 15.18 -0.86
CA VAL A 238 -4.98 14.43 0.32
C VAL A 238 -3.48 14.64 0.56
N ASN A 239 -2.72 14.87 -0.51
CA ASN A 239 -1.29 15.12 -0.44
C ASN A 239 -0.92 16.61 -0.58
N GLU A 240 -1.84 17.51 -0.25
CA GLU A 240 -1.65 18.96 -0.37
C GLU A 240 -0.32 19.41 0.27
N GLY A 241 0.54 20.04 -0.55
CA GLY A 241 1.87 20.50 -0.16
C GLY A 241 2.98 19.43 -0.19
N LYS A 242 2.70 18.15 -0.50
CA LYS A 242 3.70 17.08 -0.62
C LYS A 242 4.02 16.74 -2.07
N PHE A 243 2.99 16.69 -2.93
CA PHE A 243 3.11 16.35 -4.35
C PHE A 243 2.46 17.42 -5.20
N SER A 244 3.08 17.73 -6.32
CA SER A 244 2.49 18.60 -7.34
C SER A 244 1.52 17.82 -8.24
N ALA A 245 0.70 18.53 -9.00
CA ALA A 245 -0.15 17.91 -10.01
C ALA A 245 0.66 17.15 -11.07
N GLU A 246 1.87 17.64 -11.40
CA GLU A 246 2.78 16.98 -12.32
C GLU A 246 3.34 15.65 -11.77
N ASP A 247 3.63 15.60 -10.46
CA ASP A 247 4.11 14.38 -9.80
C ASP A 247 2.99 13.34 -9.78
N VAL A 248 1.75 13.75 -9.45
CA VAL A 248 0.58 12.87 -9.51
C VAL A 248 0.39 12.32 -10.92
N GLU A 249 0.50 13.15 -11.97
CA GLU A 249 0.31 12.71 -13.36
C GLU A 249 1.35 11.67 -13.79
N LYS A 250 2.61 11.82 -13.37
CA LYS A 250 3.69 10.87 -13.69
C LYS A 250 3.51 9.49 -13.03
N GLU A 251 3.02 9.46 -11.79
CA GLU A 251 2.88 8.23 -11.01
C GLU A 251 1.46 7.63 -11.11
N PHE A 252 0.53 8.30 -11.79
CA PHE A 252 -0.88 7.95 -11.79
C PHE A 252 -1.17 6.58 -12.37
N ASP A 253 -0.50 6.20 -13.45
CA ASP A 253 -0.69 4.89 -14.08
C ASP A 253 -0.27 3.74 -13.15
N MET A 254 0.81 3.95 -12.38
CA MET A 254 1.25 2.98 -11.38
C MET A 254 0.27 2.91 -10.23
N PHE A 255 -0.17 4.06 -9.72
CA PHE A 255 -1.24 4.12 -8.71
C PHE A 255 -2.51 3.39 -9.16
N LEU A 256 -2.97 3.58 -10.41
CA LEU A 256 -4.15 2.90 -10.93
C LEU A 256 -3.99 1.37 -10.98
N LYS A 257 -2.80 0.87 -11.32
CA LYS A 257 -2.51 -0.58 -11.31
C LYS A 257 -2.58 -1.15 -9.89
N ASP A 258 -1.93 -0.48 -8.94
CA ASP A 258 -1.93 -0.90 -7.54
C ASP A 258 -3.33 -0.82 -6.94
N PHE A 259 -4.08 0.23 -7.25
CA PHE A 259 -5.44 0.41 -6.76
C PHE A 259 -6.41 -0.62 -7.35
N ARG A 260 -6.29 -0.96 -8.65
CA ARG A 260 -7.07 -2.06 -9.25
C ARG A 260 -6.76 -3.39 -8.57
N TRP A 261 -5.47 -3.66 -8.30
CA TRP A 261 -5.09 -4.86 -7.57
C TRP A 261 -5.66 -4.88 -6.15
N GLN A 262 -5.58 -3.79 -5.41
CA GLN A 262 -6.18 -3.68 -4.08
C GLN A 262 -7.67 -4.03 -4.10
N LEU A 263 -8.44 -3.48 -5.02
CA LEU A 263 -9.87 -3.76 -5.14
C LEU A 263 -10.14 -5.24 -5.48
N VAL A 264 -9.36 -5.82 -6.39
CA VAL A 264 -9.45 -7.26 -6.74
C VAL A 264 -9.11 -8.13 -5.54
N ARG A 265 -8.03 -7.81 -4.81
CA ARG A 265 -7.63 -8.50 -3.59
C ARG A 265 -8.74 -8.48 -2.54
N GLU A 266 -9.27 -7.30 -2.22
CA GLU A 266 -10.38 -7.16 -1.26
C GLU A 266 -11.62 -7.96 -1.67
N HIS A 267 -11.93 -8.00 -2.97
CA HIS A 267 -13.03 -8.81 -3.49
C HIS A 267 -12.79 -10.30 -3.26
N LEU A 268 -11.61 -10.81 -3.63
CA LEU A 268 -11.26 -12.22 -3.48
C LEU A 268 -11.13 -12.64 -2.01
N MET A 269 -10.62 -11.77 -1.14
CA MET A 269 -10.63 -12.00 0.32
C MET A 269 -12.04 -12.26 0.85
N LYS A 270 -13.03 -11.49 0.38
CA LYS A 270 -14.43 -11.65 0.76
C LYS A 270 -15.06 -12.89 0.13
N GLU A 271 -14.83 -13.13 -1.16
CA GLU A 271 -15.41 -14.26 -1.91
C GLU A 271 -14.92 -15.61 -1.35
N TYR A 272 -13.62 -15.74 -1.14
CA TYR A 272 -13.02 -16.95 -0.56
C TYR A 272 -13.06 -16.99 0.96
N LYS A 273 -13.66 -15.97 1.61
CA LYS A 273 -13.76 -15.86 3.09
C LYS A 273 -12.41 -15.99 3.79
N LEU A 274 -11.36 -15.46 3.16
CA LEU A 274 -10.02 -15.44 3.73
C LEU A 274 -9.95 -14.46 4.88
N LYS A 275 -9.19 -14.83 5.91
CA LYS A 275 -8.96 -13.98 7.08
C LYS A 275 -7.47 -13.90 7.37
N VAL A 276 -7.01 -12.73 7.71
CA VAL A 276 -5.68 -12.52 8.26
C VAL A 276 -5.80 -12.55 9.77
N GLU A 277 -5.07 -13.44 10.41
CA GLU A 277 -5.01 -13.56 11.85
C GLU A 277 -3.76 -12.85 12.38
N ALA A 278 -3.79 -12.40 13.63
CA ALA A 278 -2.63 -11.75 14.25
C ALA A 278 -1.36 -12.61 14.18
N LYS A 279 -1.52 -13.93 14.21
CA LYS A 279 -0.41 -14.88 14.06
C LYS A 279 0.24 -14.80 12.68
N ASP A 280 -0.54 -14.68 11.63
CA ASP A 280 -0.02 -14.57 10.25
C ASP A 280 0.86 -13.32 10.08
N ILE A 281 0.40 -12.19 10.64
CA ILE A 281 1.13 -10.92 10.60
C ILE A 281 2.42 -11.01 11.45
N GLN A 282 2.36 -11.67 12.60
CA GLN A 282 3.52 -11.88 13.46
C GLN A 282 4.59 -12.74 12.74
N GLU A 283 4.19 -13.84 12.11
CA GLU A 283 5.08 -14.73 11.34
C GLU A 283 5.69 -14.00 10.13
N ALA A 284 4.92 -13.16 9.44
CA ALA A 284 5.42 -12.32 8.36
C ALA A 284 6.46 -11.30 8.85
N ALA A 285 6.22 -10.67 9.99
CA ALA A 285 7.16 -9.72 10.59
C ALA A 285 8.44 -10.40 11.06
N GLU A 286 8.35 -11.59 11.67
CA GLU A 286 9.52 -12.38 12.07
C GLU A 286 10.35 -12.82 10.85
N SER A 287 9.69 -13.25 9.78
CA SER A 287 10.36 -13.61 8.53
C SER A 287 11.05 -12.41 7.86
N TYR A 288 10.40 -11.26 7.86
CA TYR A 288 10.96 -10.00 7.35
C TYR A 288 12.23 -9.60 8.13
N VAL A 289 12.17 -9.64 9.45
CA VAL A 289 13.31 -9.31 10.33
C VAL A 289 14.45 -10.31 10.15
N ALA A 290 14.15 -11.60 10.09
CA ALA A 290 15.15 -12.64 9.85
C ALA A 290 15.86 -12.44 8.50
N TYR A 291 15.09 -12.11 7.46
CA TYR A 291 15.64 -11.79 6.15
C TYR A 291 16.56 -10.53 6.20
N GLN A 292 16.15 -9.49 6.91
CA GLN A 292 16.99 -8.30 7.09
C GLN A 292 18.32 -8.62 7.77
N TYR A 293 18.30 -9.39 8.86
CA TYR A 293 19.55 -9.81 9.51
C TYR A 293 20.44 -10.62 8.58
N ALA A 294 19.87 -11.54 7.81
CA ALA A 294 20.61 -12.32 6.82
C ALA A 294 21.26 -11.44 5.75
N MET A 295 20.58 -10.40 5.28
CA MET A 295 21.11 -9.43 4.31
C MET A 295 22.34 -8.67 4.86
N TYR A 296 22.38 -8.41 6.16
CA TYR A 296 23.54 -7.80 6.83
C TYR A 296 24.61 -8.81 7.24
N GLY A 297 24.50 -10.07 6.82
CA GLY A 297 25.45 -11.13 7.13
C GLY A 297 25.39 -11.62 8.58
N ILE A 298 24.33 -11.27 9.31
CA ILE A 298 24.12 -11.71 10.69
C ILE A 298 23.31 -13.02 10.64
N GLY A 299 24.02 -14.13 10.68
CA GLY A 299 23.41 -15.46 10.82
C GLY A 299 23.15 -15.81 12.27
N ASN A 300 22.31 -16.81 12.51
CA ASN A 300 22.02 -17.38 13.83
C ASN A 300 21.53 -16.36 14.90
N VAL A 301 20.61 -15.47 14.50
CA VAL A 301 19.96 -14.54 15.43
C VAL A 301 19.02 -15.34 16.35
N PRO A 302 19.09 -15.17 17.69
CA PRO A 302 18.16 -15.82 18.61
C PRO A 302 16.69 -15.48 18.32
N ALA A 303 15.81 -16.47 18.46
CA ALA A 303 14.39 -16.33 18.12
C ALA A 303 13.66 -15.24 18.94
N ASP A 304 14.07 -15.03 20.18
CA ASP A 304 13.56 -13.96 21.05
C ASP A 304 13.94 -12.56 20.52
N MET A 305 15.16 -12.38 20.03
CA MET A 305 15.58 -11.12 19.39
C MET A 305 14.81 -10.84 18.08
N ILE A 306 14.56 -11.88 17.29
CA ILE A 306 13.73 -11.74 16.08
C ILE A 306 12.31 -11.30 16.46
N LYS A 307 11.72 -11.92 17.48
CA LYS A 307 10.37 -11.57 17.96
C LYS A 307 10.29 -10.13 18.48
N GLU A 308 11.25 -9.71 19.30
CA GLU A 308 11.28 -8.33 19.79
C GLU A 308 11.43 -7.32 18.66
N ALA A 309 12.30 -7.59 17.67
CA ALA A 309 12.46 -6.73 16.50
C ALA A 309 11.19 -6.71 15.62
N ALA A 310 10.53 -7.85 15.45
CA ALA A 310 9.26 -7.95 14.73
C ALA A 310 8.16 -7.12 15.41
N GLN A 311 8.07 -7.11 16.73
CA GLN A 311 7.12 -6.27 17.45
C GLN A 311 7.38 -4.77 17.22
N ARG A 312 8.64 -4.34 17.12
CA ARG A 312 8.98 -2.95 16.81
C ARG A 312 8.56 -2.56 15.39
N VAL A 313 8.74 -3.48 14.43
CA VAL A 313 8.26 -3.28 13.05
C VAL A 313 6.74 -3.15 13.01
N LEU A 314 6.02 -3.98 13.76
CA LEU A 314 4.56 -3.93 13.84
C LEU A 314 4.01 -2.73 14.61
N ALA A 315 4.81 -2.12 15.49
CA ALA A 315 4.44 -0.88 16.17
C ALA A 315 4.45 0.35 15.24
N ASP A 316 5.16 0.29 14.12
CA ASP A 316 5.09 1.28 13.07
C ASP A 316 3.85 1.00 12.19
N GLU A 317 2.88 1.91 12.21
CA GLU A 317 1.61 1.74 11.49
C GLU A 317 1.78 1.51 9.99
N ARG A 318 2.78 2.13 9.36
CA ARG A 318 3.03 2.00 7.93
C ARG A 318 3.60 0.62 7.60
N GLN A 319 4.61 0.19 8.36
CA GLN A 319 5.23 -1.11 8.16
C GLN A 319 4.26 -2.24 8.50
N GLY A 320 3.49 -2.09 9.59
CA GLY A 320 2.44 -3.03 9.97
C GLY A 320 1.40 -3.25 8.87
N ARG A 321 0.90 -2.17 8.27
CA ARG A 321 -0.03 -2.26 7.12
C ARG A 321 0.60 -2.94 5.90
N GLN A 322 1.84 -2.61 5.57
CA GLN A 322 2.53 -3.25 4.44
C GLN A 322 2.69 -4.76 4.64
N LEU A 323 2.98 -5.20 5.87
CA LEU A 323 3.06 -6.62 6.19
C LEU A 323 1.68 -7.30 6.13
N GLU A 324 0.63 -6.66 6.65
CA GLU A 324 -0.74 -7.16 6.56
C GLU A 324 -1.18 -7.32 5.09
N GLU A 325 -0.96 -6.31 4.27
CA GLU A 325 -1.23 -6.36 2.82
C GLU A 325 -0.44 -7.47 2.12
N GLY A 326 0.81 -7.68 2.51
CA GLY A 326 1.63 -8.78 2.01
C GLY A 326 1.07 -10.16 2.38
N VAL A 327 0.54 -10.31 3.59
CA VAL A 327 -0.13 -11.54 4.03
C VAL A 327 -1.44 -11.75 3.29
N GLU A 328 -2.25 -10.70 3.10
CA GLU A 328 -3.46 -10.76 2.27
C GLU A 328 -3.14 -11.24 0.85
N ASP A 329 -2.12 -10.63 0.23
CA ASP A 329 -1.65 -11.01 -1.10
C ASP A 329 -1.26 -12.49 -1.17
N GLN A 330 -0.49 -12.99 -0.21
CA GLN A 330 -0.09 -14.41 -0.16
C GLN A 330 -1.30 -15.33 -0.05
N LYS A 331 -2.26 -15.02 0.83
CA LYS A 331 -3.47 -15.83 1.03
C LYS A 331 -4.35 -15.83 -0.23
N VAL A 332 -4.53 -14.69 -0.86
CA VAL A 332 -5.29 -14.58 -2.12
C VAL A 332 -4.61 -15.35 -3.24
N LEU A 333 -3.29 -15.17 -3.42
CA LEU A 333 -2.54 -15.88 -4.45
C LEU A 333 -2.57 -17.40 -4.23
N ALA A 334 -2.49 -17.88 -2.98
CA ALA A 334 -2.62 -19.29 -2.67
C ALA A 334 -3.99 -19.85 -3.07
N ALA A 335 -5.07 -19.17 -2.69
CA ALA A 335 -6.44 -19.56 -3.05
C ALA A 335 -6.67 -19.52 -4.57
N VAL A 336 -6.13 -18.51 -5.25
CA VAL A 336 -6.22 -18.40 -6.72
C VAL A 336 -5.45 -19.52 -7.40
N LYS A 337 -4.22 -19.86 -6.95
CA LYS A 337 -3.44 -20.99 -7.48
C LYS A 337 -4.22 -22.31 -7.41
N GLU A 338 -5.06 -22.49 -6.41
CA GLU A 338 -5.95 -23.68 -6.31
C GLU A 338 -7.16 -23.58 -7.24
N ALA A 339 -7.70 -22.40 -7.50
CA ALA A 339 -8.90 -22.20 -8.31
C ALA A 339 -8.63 -22.30 -9.82
N ILE A 340 -7.47 -21.83 -10.30
CA ILE A 340 -7.09 -21.80 -11.72
C ILE A 340 -6.24 -22.99 -12.15
N THR A 341 -5.87 -23.04 -13.43
CA THR A 341 -4.92 -24.02 -13.98
C THR A 341 -3.54 -23.38 -14.14
N ILE A 342 -2.52 -23.97 -13.49
CA ILE A 342 -1.11 -23.56 -13.67
C ILE A 342 -0.46 -24.47 -14.69
N SER A 343 -0.17 -23.92 -15.87
CA SER A 343 0.54 -24.63 -16.93
C SER A 343 2.06 -24.48 -16.76
N LYS A 344 2.80 -25.60 -16.80
CA LYS A 344 4.26 -25.57 -16.66
C LYS A 344 4.93 -25.45 -18.03
N LYS A 345 5.88 -24.52 -18.18
CA LYS A 345 6.64 -24.31 -19.42
C LYS A 345 8.13 -24.24 -19.12
N LYS A 346 8.93 -25.08 -19.78
CA LYS A 346 10.39 -25.00 -19.71
C LYS A 346 10.90 -23.78 -20.49
N ILE A 347 11.89 -23.10 -19.93
CA ILE A 347 12.48 -21.89 -20.50
C ILE A 347 13.96 -21.76 -20.13
N SER A 348 14.78 -21.24 -21.03
CA SER A 348 16.16 -20.87 -20.67
C SER A 348 16.18 -19.57 -19.83
N VAL A 349 17.22 -19.39 -19.00
CA VAL A 349 17.38 -18.22 -18.15
C VAL A 349 17.38 -16.90 -18.95
N ASP A 350 18.03 -16.89 -20.11
CA ASP A 350 18.09 -15.70 -20.97
C ASP A 350 16.70 -15.27 -21.47
N LYS A 351 15.89 -16.26 -21.89
CA LYS A 351 14.50 -15.99 -22.33
C LYS A 351 13.60 -15.61 -21.16
N PHE A 352 13.82 -16.17 -19.97
CA PHE A 352 13.06 -15.82 -18.78
C PHE A 352 13.32 -14.37 -18.33
N ARG A 353 14.57 -13.93 -18.39
CA ARG A 353 14.94 -12.55 -18.05
C ARG A 353 14.45 -11.51 -19.07
N ALA A 354 14.10 -11.94 -20.26
CA ALA A 354 13.53 -11.07 -21.32
C ALA A 354 11.99 -10.94 -21.24
N LEU A 355 11.33 -11.66 -20.33
CA LEU A 355 9.89 -11.55 -20.05
C LEU A 355 9.59 -10.36 -19.14
#